data_372f478bec18c1c2e2c5b55f878c9342
#
_entry.id   372f478bec18c1c2e2c5b55f878c9342
#
_cell.length_a   1.000
_cell.length_b   1.000
_cell.length_c   1.000
_cell.angle_alpha   90.00
_cell.angle_beta   90.00
_cell.angle_gamma   90.00
#
_symmetry.space_group_name_H-M   'P 1'
#
loop_
_entity.id
_entity.type
_entity.pdbx_description
1 polymer ?
#
loop_
_entity_poly.entity_id
_entity_poly.type
_entity_poly.pdbx_seq_one_letter_code
_entity_poly.pdbx_strand_id
1 'polypeptide(L)'
;MIIDAHAHIFTPQVIANVSGRPALVDKLHLDVAGAQQRISATALQQESRPAGVNACLLLPTAAVDKVREINIAFREIAAGDDFFLTAGTLHPQFSANEEELSRLSLEGVRAIKLCSFSQGFSVPAAETHDLFRLIEDANRFQDGHFFVIIDTLYQAHKFFGTAPEFDTAPAMLGDLVKAYPGVDFLMAHMGGLAAPPEEIFKHLTPAGNLYLDTSGAAYTLSAEDFVGLLEIHGPDHIVFGTDWPWFGHRRELEILKVLLDCAGFGPEEKQKVFCRNAAGLLGMPLPEQGK
;
A
#
# COMPACT_ATOMS: atom_id res chain seq x y z
N MET A 1 -9.52 13.55 -11.10
CA MET A 1 -9.38 12.10 -11.01
C MET A 1 -8.83 11.75 -9.63
N ILE A 2 -9.30 10.66 -9.01
CA ILE A 2 -8.81 10.13 -7.73
C ILE A 2 -8.51 8.64 -7.93
N ILE A 3 -7.34 8.19 -7.53
CA ILE A 3 -6.92 6.78 -7.52
C ILE A 3 -6.71 6.38 -6.07
N ASP A 4 -7.41 5.35 -5.59
CA ASP A 4 -7.12 4.72 -4.32
C ASP A 4 -6.04 3.66 -4.55
N ALA A 5 -4.84 3.91 -4.03
CA ALA A 5 -3.68 3.02 -4.21
C ALA A 5 -3.58 1.92 -3.12
N HIS A 6 -4.56 1.82 -2.21
CA HIS A 6 -4.52 0.86 -1.12
C HIS A 6 -5.92 0.33 -0.77
N ALA A 7 -6.35 -0.72 -1.47
CA ALA A 7 -7.61 -1.39 -1.19
C ALA A 7 -7.45 -2.91 -1.18
N HIS A 8 -8.21 -3.59 -0.32
CA HIS A 8 -8.18 -5.04 -0.18
C HIS A 8 -9.55 -5.68 -0.43
N ILE A 9 -9.58 -6.83 -1.06
CA ILE A 9 -10.75 -7.72 -1.10
C ILE A 9 -10.45 -8.90 -0.20
N PHE A 10 -10.86 -8.81 1.06
CA PHE A 10 -10.66 -9.87 2.04
C PHE A 10 -11.79 -10.89 2.02
N THR A 11 -11.45 -12.13 2.35
CA THR A 11 -12.45 -13.16 2.60
C THR A 11 -13.20 -12.88 3.92
N PRO A 12 -14.44 -13.36 4.08
CA PRO A 12 -15.16 -13.26 5.36
C PRO A 12 -14.36 -13.80 6.55
N GLN A 13 -13.51 -14.81 6.33
CA GLN A 13 -12.64 -15.38 7.36
C GLN A 13 -11.56 -14.39 7.84
N VAL A 14 -10.94 -13.64 6.94
CA VAL A 14 -9.97 -12.60 7.28
C VAL A 14 -10.65 -11.49 8.09
N ILE A 15 -11.82 -11.01 7.62
CA ILE A 15 -12.61 -10.01 8.34
C ILE A 15 -12.95 -10.49 9.75
N ALA A 16 -13.45 -11.72 9.90
CA ALA A 16 -13.78 -12.29 11.21
C ALA A 16 -12.54 -12.42 12.12
N ASN A 17 -11.40 -12.83 11.58
CA ASN A 17 -10.15 -12.96 12.32
C ASN A 17 -9.66 -11.60 12.87
N VAL A 18 -9.68 -10.55 12.06
CA VAL A 18 -9.31 -9.18 12.47
C VAL A 18 -10.34 -8.63 13.47
N SER A 19 -11.64 -8.78 13.18
CA SER A 19 -12.74 -8.34 14.05
C SER A 19 -12.72 -8.99 15.44
N GLY A 20 -12.22 -10.21 15.52
CA GLY A 20 -12.03 -10.94 16.79
C GLY A 20 -10.86 -10.45 17.65
N ARG A 21 -10.18 -9.35 17.27
CA ARG A 21 -9.01 -8.78 17.95
C ARG A 21 -9.29 -7.39 18.50
N PRO A 22 -10.00 -7.25 19.63
CA PRO A 22 -10.47 -5.96 20.13
C PRO A 22 -9.33 -4.95 20.33
N ALA A 23 -8.18 -5.39 20.84
CA ALA A 23 -7.03 -4.51 21.03
C ALA A 23 -6.50 -3.90 19.71
N LEU A 24 -6.56 -4.64 18.59
CA LEU A 24 -6.21 -4.13 17.27
C LEU A 24 -7.30 -3.18 16.75
N VAL A 25 -8.56 -3.60 16.84
CA VAL A 25 -9.73 -2.81 16.42
C VAL A 25 -9.74 -1.45 17.12
N ASP A 26 -9.57 -1.44 18.44
CA ASP A 26 -9.55 -0.20 19.24
C ASP A 26 -8.31 0.66 18.90
N LYS A 27 -7.13 0.04 18.77
CA LYS A 27 -5.88 0.77 18.50
C LYS A 27 -5.89 1.45 17.13
N LEU A 28 -6.46 0.80 16.12
CA LEU A 28 -6.48 1.29 14.75
C LEU A 28 -7.82 1.95 14.37
N HIS A 29 -8.80 1.97 15.27
CA HIS A 29 -10.14 2.51 15.02
C HIS A 29 -10.85 1.88 13.81
N LEU A 30 -10.70 0.55 13.62
CA LEU A 30 -11.23 -0.16 12.44
C LEU A 30 -12.77 -0.17 12.42
N ASP A 31 -13.37 0.13 11.26
CA ASP A 31 -14.82 -0.02 11.03
C ASP A 31 -15.20 -1.48 10.76
N VAL A 32 -15.21 -2.27 11.82
CA VAL A 32 -15.48 -3.71 11.74
C VAL A 32 -16.88 -4.00 11.24
N ALA A 33 -17.87 -3.20 11.63
CA ALA A 33 -19.27 -3.40 11.22
C ALA A 33 -19.43 -3.14 9.70
N GLY A 34 -18.80 -2.08 9.19
CA GLY A 34 -18.75 -1.80 7.77
C GLY A 34 -17.97 -2.87 7.00
N ALA A 35 -16.82 -3.29 7.52
CA ALA A 35 -15.96 -4.28 6.87
C ALA A 35 -16.67 -5.63 6.62
N GLN A 36 -17.56 -6.06 7.51
CA GLN A 36 -18.35 -7.28 7.31
C GLN A 36 -19.26 -7.25 6.06
N GLN A 37 -19.60 -6.09 5.58
CA GLN A 37 -20.42 -5.90 4.37
C GLN A 37 -19.55 -5.62 3.13
N ARG A 38 -18.28 -5.28 3.31
CA ARG A 38 -17.32 -4.86 2.28
C ARG A 38 -16.41 -6.03 1.88
N ILE A 39 -16.97 -7.10 1.32
CA ILE A 39 -16.27 -8.38 1.05
C ILE A 39 -16.16 -8.72 -0.44
N SER A 40 -16.44 -7.76 -1.34
CA SER A 40 -16.41 -8.03 -2.79
C SER A 40 -15.96 -6.82 -3.61
N ALA A 41 -15.44 -7.07 -4.81
CA ALA A 41 -15.14 -6.03 -5.78
C ALA A 41 -16.34 -5.13 -6.08
N THR A 42 -17.53 -5.71 -6.18
CA THR A 42 -18.78 -4.96 -6.37
C THR A 42 -19.06 -4.00 -5.21
N ALA A 43 -18.88 -4.44 -3.95
CA ALA A 43 -19.07 -3.58 -2.78
C ALA A 43 -18.04 -2.43 -2.76
N LEU A 44 -16.78 -2.72 -3.10
CA LEU A 44 -15.73 -1.71 -3.25
C LEU A 44 -16.14 -0.64 -4.27
N GLN A 45 -16.55 -1.05 -5.45
CA GLN A 45 -16.95 -0.12 -6.51
C GLN A 45 -18.20 0.70 -6.16
N GLN A 46 -19.20 0.07 -5.52
CA GLN A 46 -20.43 0.74 -5.10
C GLN A 46 -20.19 1.80 -4.02
N GLU A 47 -19.17 1.66 -3.18
CA GLU A 47 -18.82 2.65 -2.18
C GLU A 47 -17.89 3.73 -2.72
N SER A 48 -16.90 3.36 -3.52
CA SER A 48 -15.83 4.26 -3.96
C SER A 48 -16.28 5.21 -5.09
N ARG A 49 -17.02 4.73 -6.09
CA ARG A 49 -17.49 5.59 -7.20
C ARG A 49 -18.34 6.78 -6.75
N PRO A 50 -19.34 6.64 -5.84
CA PRO A 50 -20.08 7.78 -5.30
C PRO A 50 -19.21 8.73 -4.45
N ALA A 51 -18.09 8.29 -3.92
CA ALA A 51 -17.11 9.14 -3.24
C ALA A 51 -16.20 9.93 -4.19
N GLY A 52 -16.31 9.67 -5.51
CA GLY A 52 -15.52 10.33 -6.56
C GLY A 52 -14.21 9.61 -6.91
N VAL A 53 -14.01 8.38 -6.43
CA VAL A 53 -12.85 7.55 -6.80
C VAL A 53 -13.05 6.99 -8.20
N ASN A 54 -12.02 7.07 -9.02
CA ASN A 54 -12.05 6.68 -10.43
C ASN A 54 -11.40 5.31 -10.68
N ALA A 55 -10.45 4.91 -9.83
CA ALA A 55 -9.80 3.61 -9.88
C ALA A 55 -9.33 3.18 -8.49
N CYS A 56 -9.26 1.88 -8.22
CA CYS A 56 -8.73 1.28 -7.00
C CYS A 56 -7.67 0.24 -7.35
N LEU A 57 -6.52 0.35 -6.69
CA LEU A 57 -5.46 -0.65 -6.74
C LEU A 57 -5.72 -1.72 -5.67
N LEU A 58 -5.96 -2.94 -6.12
CA LEU A 58 -6.17 -4.10 -5.26
C LEU A 58 -4.83 -4.66 -4.80
N LEU A 59 -4.68 -4.88 -3.50
CA LEU A 59 -3.42 -5.32 -2.89
C LEU A 59 -3.54 -6.76 -2.35
N PRO A 60 -3.22 -7.79 -3.17
CA PRO A 60 -3.18 -9.17 -2.70
C PRO A 60 -1.96 -9.45 -1.83
N THR A 61 -2.10 -10.41 -0.92
CA THR A 61 -0.99 -11.08 -0.24
C THR A 61 -1.19 -12.59 -0.29
N ALA A 62 -0.12 -13.36 -0.33
CA ALA A 62 -0.20 -14.81 -0.44
C ALA A 62 0.87 -15.52 0.40
N ALA A 63 0.51 -16.69 0.94
CA ALA A 63 1.49 -17.63 1.43
C ALA A 63 2.37 -18.15 0.28
N VAL A 64 3.54 -18.71 0.62
CA VAL A 64 4.57 -19.11 -0.35
C VAL A 64 4.04 -20.03 -1.47
N ASP A 65 3.15 -20.99 -1.13
CA ASP A 65 2.57 -21.96 -2.07
C ASP A 65 1.37 -21.40 -2.86
N LYS A 66 0.93 -20.19 -2.58
CA LYS A 66 -0.27 -19.56 -3.17
C LYS A 66 0.02 -18.33 -4.04
N VAL A 67 1.28 -17.92 -4.17
CA VAL A 67 1.66 -16.69 -4.89
C VAL A 67 1.02 -16.62 -6.28
N ARG A 68 1.25 -17.63 -7.13
CA ARG A 68 0.72 -17.64 -8.51
C ARG A 68 -0.80 -17.70 -8.56
N GLU A 69 -1.42 -18.52 -7.71
CA GLU A 69 -2.87 -18.68 -7.64
C GLU A 69 -3.55 -17.36 -7.30
N ILE A 70 -3.04 -16.64 -6.30
CA ILE A 70 -3.60 -15.36 -5.85
C ILE A 70 -3.39 -14.28 -6.92
N ASN A 71 -2.22 -14.20 -7.53
CA ASN A 71 -1.97 -13.25 -8.61
C ASN A 71 -2.92 -13.43 -9.79
N ILE A 72 -3.18 -14.68 -10.20
CA ILE A 72 -4.15 -14.99 -11.26
C ILE A 72 -5.55 -14.53 -10.85
N ALA A 73 -6.01 -14.87 -9.65
CA ALA A 73 -7.35 -14.51 -9.19
C ALA A 73 -7.58 -12.99 -9.16
N PHE A 74 -6.59 -12.21 -8.69
CA PHE A 74 -6.71 -10.76 -8.65
C PHE A 74 -6.63 -10.13 -10.06
N ARG A 75 -5.85 -10.72 -10.96
CA ARG A 75 -5.84 -10.31 -12.39
C ARG A 75 -7.19 -10.55 -13.04
N GLU A 76 -7.86 -11.66 -12.76
CA GLU A 76 -9.21 -11.93 -13.27
C GLU A 76 -10.22 -10.89 -12.79
N ILE A 77 -10.15 -10.45 -11.52
CA ILE A 77 -10.99 -9.36 -11.00
C ILE A 77 -10.72 -8.07 -11.77
N ALA A 78 -9.45 -7.68 -11.94
CA ALA A 78 -9.06 -6.45 -12.61
C ALA A 78 -9.39 -6.47 -14.12
N ALA A 79 -9.33 -7.63 -14.79
CA ALA A 79 -9.67 -7.77 -16.19
C ALA A 79 -11.17 -7.56 -16.49
N GLY A 80 -12.00 -7.66 -15.48
CA GLY A 80 -13.45 -7.50 -15.62
C GLY A 80 -13.96 -6.06 -15.67
N ASP A 81 -13.21 -5.09 -15.16
CA ASP A 81 -13.60 -3.68 -15.10
C ASP A 81 -12.36 -2.78 -14.94
N ASP A 82 -12.17 -1.81 -15.82
CA ASP A 82 -11.06 -0.84 -15.82
C ASP A 82 -10.98 0.01 -14.53
N PHE A 83 -11.99 -0.06 -13.69
CA PHE A 83 -11.99 0.54 -12.36
C PHE A 83 -10.99 -0.13 -11.42
N PHE A 84 -10.71 -1.41 -11.63
CA PHE A 84 -9.80 -2.19 -10.81
C PHE A 84 -8.43 -2.30 -11.46
N LEU A 85 -7.43 -1.87 -10.71
CA LEU A 85 -6.03 -2.15 -10.95
C LEU A 85 -5.61 -3.22 -9.94
N THR A 86 -4.58 -3.99 -10.23
CA THR A 86 -4.06 -4.95 -9.25
C THR A 86 -2.56 -4.87 -9.11
N ALA A 87 -2.07 -4.97 -7.88
CA ALA A 87 -0.71 -5.39 -7.60
C ALA A 87 -0.58 -6.91 -7.83
N GLY A 88 0.64 -7.36 -8.06
CA GLY A 88 1.02 -8.72 -7.78
C GLY A 88 1.45 -8.86 -6.32
N THR A 89 1.63 -10.09 -5.87
CA THR A 89 2.34 -10.40 -4.63
C THR A 89 3.45 -11.41 -4.92
N LEU A 90 4.53 -11.34 -4.16
CA LEU A 90 5.65 -12.29 -4.19
C LEU A 90 5.90 -12.78 -2.76
N HIS A 91 6.76 -13.77 -2.62
CA HIS A 91 7.18 -14.25 -1.31
C HIS A 91 8.68 -14.57 -1.33
N PRO A 92 9.49 -14.13 -0.35
CA PRO A 92 10.95 -14.37 -0.39
C PRO A 92 11.35 -15.83 -0.62
N GLN A 93 10.57 -16.78 -0.10
CA GLN A 93 10.82 -18.22 -0.23
C GLN A 93 10.12 -18.86 -1.44
N PHE A 94 9.45 -18.11 -2.30
CA PHE A 94 8.85 -18.67 -3.50
C PHE A 94 9.91 -18.87 -4.58
N SER A 95 10.18 -20.13 -4.93
CA SER A 95 11.29 -20.49 -5.82
C SER A 95 11.13 -20.01 -7.27
N ALA A 96 9.93 -19.63 -7.69
CA ALA A 96 9.62 -19.17 -9.04
C ALA A 96 9.35 -17.65 -9.11
N ASN A 97 9.94 -16.85 -8.22
CA ASN A 97 9.75 -15.39 -8.22
C ASN A 97 10.17 -14.72 -9.54
N GLU A 98 11.25 -15.17 -10.19
CA GLU A 98 11.72 -14.64 -11.48
C GLU A 98 10.70 -14.87 -12.59
N GLU A 99 10.17 -16.09 -12.69
CA GLU A 99 9.12 -16.42 -13.66
C GLU A 99 7.85 -15.64 -13.40
N GLU A 100 7.49 -15.46 -12.11
CA GLU A 100 6.29 -14.73 -11.72
C GLU A 100 6.41 -13.24 -12.01
N LEU A 101 7.57 -12.61 -11.73
CA LEU A 101 7.85 -11.23 -12.12
C LEU A 101 7.74 -11.03 -13.63
N SER A 102 8.34 -11.95 -14.41
CA SER A 102 8.27 -11.91 -15.87
C SER A 102 6.81 -11.99 -16.36
N ARG A 103 6.00 -12.89 -15.76
CA ARG A 103 4.57 -13.01 -16.07
C ARG A 103 3.80 -11.72 -15.72
N LEU A 104 4.00 -11.18 -14.53
CA LEU A 104 3.36 -9.95 -14.08
C LEU A 104 3.72 -8.76 -14.99
N SER A 105 4.98 -8.66 -15.41
CA SER A 105 5.44 -7.63 -16.35
C SER A 105 4.71 -7.74 -17.70
N LEU A 106 4.62 -8.94 -18.28
CA LEU A 106 3.89 -9.19 -19.53
C LEU A 106 2.39 -8.86 -19.43
N GLU A 107 1.82 -9.00 -18.24
CA GLU A 107 0.43 -8.65 -17.96
C GLU A 107 0.23 -7.16 -17.62
N GLY A 108 1.29 -6.35 -17.65
CA GLY A 108 1.25 -4.91 -17.38
C GLY A 108 1.11 -4.56 -15.88
N VAL A 109 1.34 -5.51 -14.98
CA VAL A 109 1.36 -5.25 -13.53
C VAL A 109 2.65 -4.51 -13.15
N ARG A 110 2.52 -3.41 -12.40
CA ARG A 110 3.63 -2.55 -11.98
C ARG A 110 3.86 -2.54 -10.48
N ALA A 111 2.88 -2.94 -9.70
CA ALA A 111 2.93 -2.93 -8.24
C ALA A 111 3.16 -4.33 -7.68
N ILE A 112 4.01 -4.46 -6.66
CA ILE A 112 4.20 -5.68 -5.87
C ILE A 112 3.84 -5.39 -4.43
N LYS A 113 2.83 -6.06 -3.88
CA LYS A 113 2.44 -5.94 -2.46
C LYS A 113 3.16 -7.00 -1.62
N LEU A 114 3.77 -6.54 -0.55
CA LEU A 114 4.39 -7.38 0.49
C LEU A 114 3.84 -7.01 1.87
N CYS A 115 3.60 -8.03 2.71
CA CYS A 115 3.13 -7.88 4.09
C CYS A 115 3.81 -8.94 4.97
N SER A 116 4.92 -8.58 5.59
CA SER A 116 5.82 -9.51 6.29
C SER A 116 5.13 -10.36 7.35
N PHE A 117 4.33 -9.75 8.23
CA PHE A 117 3.65 -10.47 9.31
C PHE A 117 2.54 -11.40 8.79
N SER A 118 1.86 -11.02 7.71
CA SER A 118 0.78 -11.82 7.11
C SER A 118 1.31 -12.98 6.29
N GLN A 119 2.43 -12.76 5.59
CA GLN A 119 3.07 -13.75 4.73
C GLN A 119 4.09 -14.63 5.48
N GLY A 120 4.54 -14.22 6.67
CA GLY A 120 5.46 -15.00 7.51
C GLY A 120 6.92 -14.93 7.05
N PHE A 121 7.41 -13.75 6.67
CA PHE A 121 8.83 -13.53 6.33
C PHE A 121 9.43 -12.36 7.11
N SER A 122 10.75 -12.37 7.26
CA SER A 122 11.50 -11.32 7.93
C SER A 122 12.08 -10.33 6.93
N VAL A 123 11.85 -9.02 7.11
CA VAL A 123 12.35 -7.97 6.22
C VAL A 123 13.88 -7.98 6.10
N PRO A 124 14.67 -8.09 7.19
CA PRO A 124 16.12 -8.14 7.11
C PRO A 124 16.72 -9.50 6.72
N ALA A 125 15.90 -10.51 6.40
CA ALA A 125 16.41 -11.83 6.01
C ALA A 125 17.08 -11.80 4.64
N ALA A 126 18.07 -12.66 4.45
CA ALA A 126 18.83 -12.75 3.19
C ALA A 126 17.91 -13.03 1.97
N GLU A 127 16.93 -13.91 2.14
CA GLU A 127 15.95 -14.26 1.11
C GLU A 127 15.09 -13.07 0.68
N THR A 128 14.79 -12.17 1.64
CA THR A 128 14.06 -10.93 1.35
C THR A 128 14.94 -9.95 0.58
N HIS A 129 16.20 -9.85 0.94
CA HIS A 129 17.17 -9.07 0.17
C HIS A 129 17.41 -9.65 -1.23
N ASP A 130 17.40 -10.98 -1.39
CA ASP A 130 17.46 -11.61 -2.71
C ASP A 130 16.24 -11.24 -3.57
N LEU A 131 15.05 -11.23 -2.99
CA LEU A 131 13.83 -10.79 -3.67
C LEU A 131 13.92 -9.32 -4.13
N PHE A 132 14.39 -8.39 -3.29
CA PHE A 132 14.55 -6.99 -3.68
C PHE A 132 15.60 -6.81 -4.78
N ARG A 133 16.72 -7.55 -4.74
CA ARG A 133 17.69 -7.56 -5.84
C ARG A 133 17.06 -8.03 -7.14
N LEU A 134 16.26 -9.08 -7.08
CA LEU A 134 15.56 -9.59 -8.26
C LEU A 134 14.60 -8.54 -8.86
N ILE A 135 13.86 -7.79 -8.02
CA ILE A 135 12.98 -6.71 -8.47
C ILE A 135 13.80 -5.56 -9.06
N GLU A 136 14.91 -5.16 -8.42
CA GLU A 136 15.78 -4.10 -8.93
C GLU A 136 16.41 -4.48 -10.27
N ASP A 137 16.85 -5.72 -10.43
CA ASP A 137 17.38 -6.24 -11.69
C ASP A 137 16.29 -6.28 -12.78
N ALA A 138 15.06 -6.68 -12.44
CA ALA A 138 13.94 -6.63 -13.36
C ALA A 138 13.67 -5.18 -13.84
N ASN A 139 13.71 -4.20 -12.94
CA ASN A 139 13.56 -2.79 -13.27
C ASN A 139 14.67 -2.25 -14.17
N ARG A 140 15.88 -2.79 -14.05
CA ARG A 140 17.04 -2.37 -14.86
C ARG A 140 17.03 -2.96 -16.26
N PHE A 141 16.57 -4.21 -16.43
CA PHE A 141 16.77 -4.99 -17.66
C PHE A 141 15.48 -5.34 -18.40
N GLN A 142 14.31 -5.05 -17.86
CA GLN A 142 13.02 -5.31 -18.48
C GLN A 142 12.27 -4.02 -18.76
N ASP A 143 11.33 -4.04 -19.69
CA ASP A 143 10.49 -2.89 -20.05
C ASP A 143 9.46 -2.52 -18.97
N GLY A 144 9.37 -3.30 -17.88
CA GLY A 144 8.47 -3.08 -16.76
C GLY A 144 9.20 -2.48 -15.56
N HIS A 145 8.73 -1.34 -15.05
CA HIS A 145 9.23 -0.78 -13.81
C HIS A 145 8.28 -1.15 -12.67
N PHE A 146 8.72 -2.05 -11.79
CA PHE A 146 7.98 -2.44 -10.60
C PHE A 146 8.27 -1.48 -9.46
N PHE A 147 7.22 -1.10 -8.72
CA PHE A 147 7.37 -0.52 -7.39
C PHE A 147 6.82 -1.48 -6.33
N VAL A 148 7.31 -1.36 -5.10
CA VAL A 148 6.95 -2.26 -4.01
C VAL A 148 6.13 -1.53 -2.96
N ILE A 149 4.96 -2.07 -2.63
CA ILE A 149 4.10 -1.61 -1.54
C ILE A 149 4.36 -2.51 -0.34
N ILE A 150 4.86 -1.93 0.75
CA ILE A 150 5.15 -2.67 1.99
C ILE A 150 4.14 -2.28 3.06
N ASP A 151 3.51 -3.29 3.68
CA ASP A 151 2.71 -3.09 4.89
C ASP A 151 3.61 -2.69 6.07
N THR A 152 3.13 -1.76 6.89
CA THR A 152 3.93 -1.13 7.93
C THR A 152 3.29 -1.19 9.32
N LEU A 153 2.42 -2.18 9.59
CA LEU A 153 1.85 -2.34 10.92
C LEU A 153 2.95 -2.62 11.95
N TYR A 154 3.17 -1.62 12.82
CA TYR A 154 4.22 -1.67 13.82
C TYR A 154 3.88 -2.68 14.93
N GLN A 155 4.86 -3.55 15.26
CA GLN A 155 4.69 -4.60 16.28
C GLN A 155 3.46 -5.51 16.02
N ALA A 156 3.24 -5.89 14.76
CA ALA A 156 2.12 -6.75 14.34
C ALA A 156 2.02 -8.04 15.17
N HIS A 157 3.16 -8.58 15.64
CA HIS A 157 3.20 -9.77 16.51
C HIS A 157 2.33 -9.64 17.76
N LYS A 158 2.20 -8.44 18.34
CA LYS A 158 1.37 -8.20 19.53
C LYS A 158 -0.12 -8.37 19.27
N PHE A 159 -0.54 -8.17 18.04
CA PHE A 159 -1.94 -8.27 17.64
C PHE A 159 -2.27 -9.64 17.03
N PHE A 160 -1.36 -10.16 16.20
CA PHE A 160 -1.62 -11.38 15.42
C PHE A 160 -1.00 -12.65 16.02
N GLY A 161 -0.12 -12.51 17.03
CA GLY A 161 0.59 -13.66 17.61
C GLY A 161 1.58 -14.30 16.64
N THR A 162 2.03 -13.55 15.63
CA THR A 162 3.09 -13.95 14.70
C THR A 162 4.47 -13.87 15.37
N ALA A 163 5.50 -14.39 14.73
CA ALA A 163 6.86 -14.24 15.24
C ALA A 163 7.32 -12.78 15.15
N PRO A 164 8.01 -12.24 16.18
CA PRO A 164 8.45 -10.84 16.17
C PRO A 164 9.43 -10.48 15.04
N GLU A 165 10.15 -11.46 14.49
CA GLU A 165 11.02 -11.28 13.33
C GLU A 165 10.27 -10.94 12.04
N PHE A 166 8.94 -11.10 12.01
CA PHE A 166 8.07 -10.74 10.88
C PHE A 166 7.50 -9.32 11.00
N ASP A 167 7.83 -8.60 12.06
CA ASP A 167 7.43 -7.19 12.18
C ASP A 167 8.14 -6.31 11.16
N THR A 168 7.48 -5.24 10.75
CA THR A 168 8.11 -4.09 10.08
C THR A 168 8.31 -2.94 11.06
N ALA A 169 9.45 -2.26 10.95
CA ALA A 169 9.74 -1.05 11.71
C ALA A 169 10.28 0.04 10.77
N PRO A 170 10.06 1.33 11.05
CA PRO A 170 10.55 2.42 10.21
C PRO A 170 12.05 2.35 9.89
N ALA A 171 12.86 1.89 10.84
CA ALA A 171 14.31 1.71 10.63
C ALA A 171 14.61 0.69 9.51
N MET A 172 13.95 -0.47 9.52
CA MET A 172 14.13 -1.50 8.48
C MET A 172 13.69 -0.99 7.11
N LEU A 173 12.60 -0.21 7.06
CA LEU A 173 12.08 0.38 5.82
C LEU A 173 13.04 1.43 5.25
N GLY A 174 13.59 2.31 6.10
CA GLY A 174 14.60 3.28 5.70
C GLY A 174 15.88 2.65 5.18
N ASP A 175 16.27 1.49 5.72
CA ASP A 175 17.42 0.73 5.24
C ASP A 175 17.14 0.08 3.87
N LEU A 176 15.91 -0.41 3.61
CA LEU A 176 15.52 -0.91 2.28
C LEU A 176 15.59 0.18 1.21
N VAL A 177 15.04 1.37 1.49
CA VAL A 177 15.06 2.51 0.56
C VAL A 177 16.49 2.85 0.13
N LYS A 178 17.43 2.85 1.07
CA LYS A 178 18.86 3.12 0.82
C LYS A 178 19.54 1.99 0.07
N ALA A 179 19.19 0.73 0.40
CA ALA A 179 19.84 -0.45 -0.18
C ALA A 179 19.45 -0.71 -1.64
N TYR A 180 18.25 -0.29 -2.06
CA TYR A 180 17.69 -0.58 -3.39
C TYR A 180 17.22 0.70 -4.10
N PRO A 181 18.14 1.57 -4.55
CA PRO A 181 17.78 2.84 -5.20
C PRO A 181 17.08 2.67 -6.57
N GLY A 182 17.14 1.49 -7.17
CA GLY A 182 16.44 1.15 -8.41
C GLY A 182 15.02 0.59 -8.20
N VAL A 183 14.53 0.59 -6.95
CA VAL A 183 13.16 0.18 -6.60
C VAL A 183 12.44 1.36 -5.96
N ASP A 184 11.30 1.75 -6.51
CA ASP A 184 10.39 2.68 -5.84
C ASP A 184 9.62 1.95 -4.74
N PHE A 185 9.62 2.50 -3.53
CA PHE A 185 8.92 1.97 -2.39
C PHE A 185 7.73 2.84 -2.02
N LEU A 186 6.54 2.26 -1.96
CA LEU A 186 5.35 2.87 -1.38
C LEU A 186 5.15 2.25 0.01
N MET A 187 5.55 2.97 1.05
CA MET A 187 5.35 2.54 2.43
C MET A 187 3.92 2.85 2.85
N ALA A 188 3.17 1.81 3.16
CA ALA A 188 1.78 1.93 3.58
C ALA A 188 1.66 2.76 4.87
N HIS A 189 0.48 3.37 5.08
CA HIS A 189 0.12 4.00 6.35
C HIS A 189 1.13 5.06 6.84
N MET A 190 1.55 5.96 5.96
CA MET A 190 2.57 6.98 6.23
C MET A 190 3.89 6.40 6.79
N GLY A 191 4.19 5.13 6.44
CA GLY A 191 5.44 4.46 6.80
C GLY A 191 5.47 3.82 8.19
N GLY A 192 4.33 3.82 8.93
CA GLY A 192 4.33 3.21 10.26
C GLY A 192 2.98 3.21 10.96
N LEU A 193 2.05 2.30 10.57
CA LEU A 193 0.77 2.18 11.25
C LEU A 193 0.96 1.85 12.73
N ALA A 194 0.55 2.77 13.60
CA ALA A 194 0.74 2.72 15.06
C ALA A 194 2.20 2.73 15.53
N ALA A 195 3.17 3.07 14.68
CA ALA A 195 4.54 3.34 15.12
C ALA A 195 4.64 4.68 15.88
N PRO A 196 5.62 4.83 16.76
CA PRO A 196 5.93 6.13 17.34
C PRO A 196 6.32 7.13 16.21
N PRO A 197 5.71 8.33 16.14
CA PRO A 197 5.98 9.29 15.07
C PRO A 197 7.47 9.63 14.94
N GLU A 198 8.17 9.75 16.08
CA GLU A 198 9.60 10.03 16.12
C GLU A 198 10.46 8.97 15.39
N GLU A 199 10.04 7.71 15.37
CA GLU A 199 10.73 6.64 14.63
C GLU A 199 10.48 6.78 13.11
N ILE A 200 9.28 7.21 12.70
CA ILE A 200 8.96 7.48 11.30
C ILE A 200 9.82 8.66 10.82
N PHE A 201 9.77 9.79 11.49
CA PHE A 201 10.55 11.00 11.15
C PHE A 201 12.05 10.75 11.10
N LYS A 202 12.56 9.93 12.01
CA LYS A 202 14.00 9.63 12.11
C LYS A 202 14.50 8.75 10.97
N HIS A 203 13.72 7.77 10.55
CA HIS A 203 14.18 6.70 9.68
C HIS A 203 13.68 6.80 8.24
N LEU A 204 12.48 7.35 8.02
CA LEU A 204 11.94 7.57 6.68
C LEU A 204 12.18 9.03 6.26
N THR A 205 13.42 9.34 5.92
CA THR A 205 13.79 10.64 5.38
C THR A 205 13.51 10.71 3.88
N PRO A 206 13.21 11.91 3.31
CA PRO A 206 12.94 12.06 1.90
C PRO A 206 14.00 11.44 1.00
N ALA A 207 13.58 10.64 0.04
CA ALA A 207 14.42 10.02 -0.97
C ALA A 207 13.63 9.90 -2.28
N GLY A 208 14.31 9.93 -3.42
CA GLY A 208 13.64 9.94 -4.73
C GLY A 208 12.81 8.68 -5.01
N ASN A 209 13.13 7.57 -4.35
CA ASN A 209 12.45 6.28 -4.47
C ASN A 209 11.57 5.93 -3.25
N LEU A 210 11.27 6.89 -2.36
CA LEU A 210 10.40 6.70 -1.21
C LEU A 210 9.09 7.44 -1.39
N TYR A 211 7.98 6.72 -1.36
CA TYR A 211 6.62 7.24 -1.34
C TYR A 211 5.91 6.74 -0.08
N LEU A 212 4.94 7.53 0.42
CA LEU A 212 4.11 7.18 1.57
C LEU A 212 2.65 7.19 1.15
N ASP A 213 1.87 6.16 1.48
CA ASP A 213 0.43 6.20 1.30
C ASP A 213 -0.29 6.66 2.58
N THR A 214 -1.47 7.24 2.40
CA THR A 214 -2.22 7.88 3.49
C THR A 214 -3.16 6.93 4.24
N SER A 215 -3.26 5.67 3.80
CA SER A 215 -4.27 4.72 4.26
C SER A 215 -4.27 4.52 5.78
N GLY A 216 -5.41 4.74 6.42
CA GLY A 216 -5.60 4.50 7.86
C GLY A 216 -4.70 5.29 8.82
N ALA A 217 -3.71 6.04 8.32
CA ALA A 217 -2.69 6.69 9.15
C ALA A 217 -3.24 7.80 10.04
N ALA A 218 -4.28 8.50 9.60
CA ALA A 218 -4.93 9.58 10.35
C ALA A 218 -5.62 9.11 11.66
N TYR A 219 -5.73 7.82 11.88
CA TYR A 219 -6.30 7.25 13.11
C TYR A 219 -5.23 6.93 14.15
N THR A 220 -3.96 6.91 13.76
CA THR A 220 -2.84 6.55 14.65
C THR A 220 -1.81 7.65 14.81
N LEU A 221 -1.74 8.59 13.88
CA LEU A 221 -0.93 9.81 13.97
C LEU A 221 -1.78 10.97 14.48
N SER A 222 -1.17 11.90 15.23
CA SER A 222 -1.79 13.20 15.47
C SER A 222 -1.90 13.99 14.16
N ALA A 223 -2.80 14.98 14.10
CA ALA A 223 -2.88 15.86 12.93
C ALA A 223 -1.57 16.62 12.69
N GLU A 224 -0.87 17.02 13.76
CA GLU A 224 0.43 17.69 13.70
C GLU A 224 1.51 16.78 13.09
N ASP A 225 1.62 15.53 13.56
CA ASP A 225 2.58 14.57 13.01
C ASP A 225 2.28 14.23 11.55
N PHE A 226 1.00 14.02 11.22
CA PHE A 226 0.62 13.74 9.84
C PHE A 226 0.98 14.90 8.90
N VAL A 227 0.64 16.13 9.29
CA VAL A 227 0.98 17.35 8.52
C VAL A 227 2.49 17.52 8.42
N GLY A 228 3.25 17.26 9.49
CA GLY A 228 4.71 17.28 9.46
C GLY A 228 5.31 16.30 8.45
N LEU A 229 4.75 15.09 8.34
CA LEU A 229 5.17 14.13 7.30
C LEU A 229 4.82 14.62 5.89
N LEU A 230 3.63 15.23 5.69
CA LEU A 230 3.27 15.82 4.40
C LEU A 230 4.25 16.92 3.98
N GLU A 231 4.62 17.81 4.90
CA GLU A 231 5.54 18.93 4.63
C GLU A 231 6.95 18.44 4.32
N ILE A 232 7.45 17.45 5.07
CA ILE A 232 8.81 16.92 4.90
C ILE A 232 8.96 16.16 3.59
N HIS A 233 8.01 15.29 3.24
CA HIS A 233 8.08 14.48 2.02
C HIS A 233 7.62 15.23 0.78
N GLY A 234 6.78 16.24 0.96
CA GLY A 234 6.22 17.04 -0.12
C GLY A 234 5.19 16.30 -0.97
N PRO A 235 4.44 17.05 -1.81
CA PRO A 235 3.31 16.50 -2.55
C PRO A 235 3.67 15.46 -3.62
N ASP A 236 4.93 15.40 -4.04
CA ASP A 236 5.39 14.47 -5.09
C ASP A 236 5.61 13.04 -4.58
N HIS A 237 5.67 12.85 -3.25
CA HIS A 237 5.97 11.56 -2.62
C HIS A 237 4.84 11.02 -1.76
N ILE A 238 3.67 11.64 -1.79
CA ILE A 238 2.48 11.19 -1.05
C ILE A 238 1.46 10.61 -2.02
N VAL A 239 0.87 9.48 -1.67
CA VAL A 239 -0.12 8.76 -2.48
C VAL A 239 -1.38 8.54 -1.66
N PHE A 240 -2.56 8.78 -2.24
CA PHE A 240 -3.83 8.50 -1.57
C PHE A 240 -4.11 7.00 -1.52
N GLY A 241 -4.45 6.51 -0.35
CA GLY A 241 -4.93 5.15 -0.09
C GLY A 241 -5.94 5.14 1.04
N THR A 242 -6.83 4.15 1.09
CA THR A 242 -7.87 4.04 2.12
C THR A 242 -7.68 2.92 3.11
N ASP A 243 -7.06 1.83 2.73
CA ASP A 243 -7.07 0.53 3.45
C ASP A 243 -8.50 -0.05 3.56
N TRP A 244 -9.31 0.18 2.49
CA TRP A 244 -10.61 -0.48 2.38
C TRP A 244 -10.40 -2.02 2.50
N PRO A 245 -11.18 -2.77 3.27
CA PRO A 245 -12.53 -2.46 3.77
C PRO A 245 -12.58 -1.85 5.18
N TRP A 246 -11.43 -1.58 5.81
CA TRP A 246 -11.40 -1.10 7.20
C TRP A 246 -11.85 0.35 7.33
N PHE A 247 -11.64 1.16 6.29
CA PHE A 247 -12.01 2.57 6.26
C PHE A 247 -12.80 2.90 4.99
N GLY A 248 -13.80 3.78 5.12
CA GLY A 248 -14.66 4.18 4.01
C GLY A 248 -14.12 5.38 3.24
N HIS A 249 -14.16 5.32 1.91
CA HIS A 249 -13.58 6.31 0.99
C HIS A 249 -14.00 7.75 1.28
N ARG A 250 -15.28 8.00 1.53
CA ARG A 250 -15.78 9.35 1.78
C ARG A 250 -15.08 9.99 2.98
N ARG A 251 -14.98 9.24 4.07
CA ARG A 251 -14.37 9.74 5.31
C ARG A 251 -12.88 9.97 5.14
N GLU A 252 -12.17 9.03 4.50
CA GLU A 252 -10.73 9.19 4.23
C GLU A 252 -10.43 10.40 3.36
N LEU A 253 -11.24 10.63 2.32
CA LEU A 253 -11.11 11.79 1.46
C LEU A 253 -11.39 13.11 2.20
N GLU A 254 -12.40 13.15 3.09
CA GLU A 254 -12.72 14.33 3.90
C GLU A 254 -11.59 14.66 4.86
N ILE A 255 -11.06 13.66 5.58
CA ILE A 255 -9.94 13.84 6.52
C ILE A 255 -8.69 14.30 5.77
N LEU A 256 -8.31 13.61 4.70
CA LEU A 256 -7.10 13.95 3.96
C LEU A 256 -7.16 15.34 3.35
N LYS A 257 -8.30 15.77 2.80
CA LYS A 257 -8.45 17.15 2.27
C LYS A 257 -8.12 18.19 3.33
N VAL A 258 -8.61 18.02 4.56
CA VAL A 258 -8.31 18.92 5.67
C VAL A 258 -6.82 18.92 6.02
N LEU A 259 -6.20 17.75 6.10
CA LEU A 259 -4.77 17.61 6.40
C LEU A 259 -3.88 18.24 5.31
N LEU A 260 -4.24 18.07 4.04
CA LEU A 260 -3.55 18.71 2.91
C LEU A 260 -3.73 20.24 2.92
N ASP A 261 -4.92 20.75 3.34
CA ASP A 261 -5.13 22.19 3.54
C ASP A 261 -4.24 22.71 4.68
N CYS A 262 -4.14 21.99 5.80
CA CYS A 262 -3.26 22.34 6.92
C CYS A 262 -1.78 22.35 6.52
N ALA A 263 -1.34 21.43 5.64
CA ALA A 263 0.01 21.40 5.07
C ALA A 263 0.25 22.48 4.00
N GLY A 264 -0.76 23.30 3.68
CA GLY A 264 -0.65 24.37 2.69
C GLY A 264 -0.65 23.89 1.24
N PHE A 265 -1.05 22.65 0.96
CA PHE A 265 -1.05 22.11 -0.40
C PHE A 265 -2.17 22.75 -1.25
N GLY A 266 -1.75 23.37 -2.36
CA GLY A 266 -2.65 23.94 -3.35
C GLY A 266 -3.33 22.89 -4.24
N PRO A 267 -4.24 23.31 -5.14
CA PRO A 267 -4.99 22.38 -6.00
C PRO A 267 -4.11 21.44 -6.84
N GLU A 268 -3.00 21.94 -7.39
CA GLU A 268 -2.06 21.13 -8.18
C GLU A 268 -1.35 20.08 -7.35
N GLU A 269 -0.92 20.43 -6.13
CA GLU A 269 -0.27 19.54 -5.18
C GLU A 269 -1.23 18.45 -4.69
N LYS A 270 -2.48 18.81 -4.40
CA LYS A 270 -3.53 17.84 -4.09
C LYS A 270 -3.80 16.86 -5.24
N GLN A 271 -3.74 17.33 -6.50
CA GLN A 271 -3.87 16.43 -7.66
C GLN A 271 -2.71 15.44 -7.78
N LYS A 272 -1.50 15.80 -7.35
CA LYS A 272 -0.38 14.85 -7.23
C LYS A 272 -0.73 13.74 -6.25
N VAL A 273 -1.14 14.10 -5.02
CA VAL A 273 -1.49 13.15 -3.95
C VAL A 273 -2.67 12.24 -4.36
N PHE A 274 -3.74 12.82 -4.90
CA PHE A 274 -4.96 12.04 -5.21
C PHE A 274 -4.85 11.20 -6.49
N CYS A 275 -3.92 11.52 -7.38
CA CYS A 275 -3.91 10.86 -8.69
C CYS A 275 -2.51 10.71 -9.31
N ARG A 276 -1.76 11.83 -9.50
CA ARG A 276 -0.63 11.82 -10.43
C ARG A 276 0.51 10.93 -9.99
N ASN A 277 0.78 10.88 -8.68
CA ASN A 277 1.85 10.03 -8.13
C ASN A 277 1.51 8.55 -8.31
N ALA A 278 0.29 8.13 -7.96
CA ALA A 278 -0.16 6.76 -8.19
C ALA A 278 -0.16 6.41 -9.68
N ALA A 279 -0.66 7.30 -10.54
CA ALA A 279 -0.66 7.09 -11.99
C ALA A 279 0.78 6.96 -12.55
N GLY A 280 1.72 7.78 -12.07
CA GLY A 280 3.12 7.70 -12.44
C GLY A 280 3.76 6.37 -12.07
N LEU A 281 3.60 5.92 -10.82
CA LEU A 281 4.07 4.61 -10.34
C LEU A 281 3.46 3.45 -11.14
N LEU A 282 2.18 3.55 -11.49
CA LEU A 282 1.45 2.54 -12.26
C LEU A 282 1.70 2.60 -13.78
N GLY A 283 2.44 3.62 -14.26
CA GLY A 283 2.67 3.82 -15.70
C GLY A 283 1.39 4.15 -16.47
N MET A 284 0.39 4.72 -15.79
CA MET A 284 -0.88 5.09 -16.41
C MET A 284 -0.77 6.44 -17.13
N PRO A 285 -1.44 6.61 -18.27
CA PRO A 285 -1.54 7.92 -18.90
C PRO A 285 -2.30 8.88 -17.96
N LEU A 286 -1.72 10.04 -17.72
CA LEU A 286 -2.40 11.11 -17.00
C LEU A 286 -3.56 11.65 -17.84
N PRO A 287 -4.73 11.93 -17.26
CA PRO A 287 -5.79 12.62 -17.98
C PRO A 287 -5.24 13.98 -18.48
N GLU A 288 -5.50 14.28 -19.77
CA GLU A 288 -5.16 15.59 -20.31
C GLU A 288 -5.79 16.68 -19.42
N GLN A 289 -4.97 17.67 -19.06
CA GLN A 289 -5.49 18.83 -18.35
C GLN A 289 -6.48 19.51 -19.32
N GLY A 290 -7.77 19.48 -19.00
CA GLY A 290 -8.78 20.19 -19.77
C GLY A 290 -8.37 21.66 -19.87
N LYS A 291 -8.25 22.12 -21.12
CA LYS A 291 -8.01 23.52 -21.49
C LYS A 291 -9.16 24.39 -21.03
#